data_c987dced682eaa59f217eff233ccd176
#
_entry.id   c987dced682eaa59f217eff233ccd176
#
_cell.length_a   1.000
_cell.length_b   1.000
_cell.length_c   1.000
_cell.angle_alpha   90.00
_cell.angle_beta   90.00
_cell.angle_gamma   90.00
#
_symmetry.space_group_name_H-M   'P 1'
#
loop_
_entity.id
_entity.type
_entity.pdbx_description
1 polymer ?
#
loop_
_entity_poly.entity_id
_entity_poly.type
_entity_poly.pdbx_seq_one_letter_code
_entity_poly.pdbx_strand_id
1 'polypeptide(L)'
;MTVEDFRRRAVFDDEIGRCCYPVDIHSGSTNAEEQKRVERVLEETRFKRGESYGIPYRAMIPLGLANLLVPGRALSADRAIQSSLRVMPPCFVTGQAAGVAAGLADGDVRSVDTVQLRSRLAEMGAYFK
;
A
#
# COMPACT_ATOMS: atom_id res chain seq x y z
N MET A 1 -2.22 -0.78 -7.20
CA MET A 1 -1.46 -1.95 -6.68
C MET A 1 -2.22 -3.23 -6.95
N THR A 2 -1.53 -4.32 -7.20
CA THR A 2 -2.12 -5.61 -7.58
C THR A 2 -1.58 -6.74 -6.69
N VAL A 3 -2.28 -7.88 -6.66
CA VAL A 3 -1.82 -9.09 -5.95
C VAL A 3 -0.47 -9.58 -6.47
N GLU A 4 -0.12 -9.29 -7.71
CA GLU A 4 1.19 -9.63 -8.26
C GLU A 4 2.32 -8.79 -7.64
N ASP A 5 2.07 -7.51 -7.36
CA ASP A 5 3.00 -6.67 -6.60
C ASP A 5 3.27 -7.25 -5.22
N PHE A 6 2.24 -7.78 -4.58
CA PHE A 6 2.35 -8.47 -3.31
C PHE A 6 3.18 -9.76 -3.41
N ARG A 7 2.87 -10.64 -4.38
CA ARG A 7 3.57 -11.93 -4.57
C ARG A 7 5.07 -11.77 -4.78
N ARG A 8 5.46 -10.82 -5.63
CA ARG A 8 6.87 -10.54 -5.92
C ARG A 8 7.56 -9.68 -4.87
N ARG A 9 6.89 -9.31 -3.77
CA ARG A 9 7.43 -8.41 -2.74
C ARG A 9 7.95 -7.11 -3.35
N ALA A 10 7.13 -6.51 -4.21
CA ALA A 10 7.51 -5.36 -5.02
C ALA A 10 8.22 -4.27 -4.22
N VAL A 11 9.21 -3.67 -4.86
CA VAL A 11 9.89 -2.44 -4.44
C VAL A 11 9.58 -1.40 -5.51
N PHE A 12 9.32 -0.17 -5.10
CA PHE A 12 8.97 0.92 -6.01
C PHE A 12 9.90 2.12 -5.78
N ASP A 13 10.24 2.83 -6.86
CA ASP A 13 11.08 4.03 -6.75
C ASP A 13 10.40 5.14 -5.95
N ASP A 14 9.06 5.21 -6.03
CA ASP A 14 8.20 6.14 -5.30
C ASP A 14 7.60 5.54 -4.02
N GLU A 15 8.29 4.58 -3.39
CA GLU A 15 7.81 3.90 -2.18
C GLU A 15 7.71 4.84 -0.99
N ILE A 16 6.56 4.85 -0.31
CA ILE A 16 6.28 5.68 0.87
C ILE A 16 6.33 4.93 2.20
N GLY A 17 6.54 3.64 2.14
CA GLY A 17 6.67 2.74 3.28
C GLY A 17 6.38 1.30 2.89
N ARG A 18 6.44 0.39 3.85
CA ARG A 18 6.31 -1.04 3.59
C ARG A 18 5.20 -1.68 4.42
N CYS A 19 4.65 -2.77 3.89
CA CYS A 19 3.64 -3.57 4.57
C CYS A 19 4.03 -5.05 4.58
N CYS A 20 3.85 -5.72 5.72
CA CYS A 20 4.04 -7.16 5.89
C CYS A 20 2.77 -7.86 6.38
N TYR A 21 1.61 -7.20 6.30
CA TYR A 21 0.36 -7.82 6.67
C TYR A 21 -0.11 -8.77 5.55
N PRO A 22 -0.51 -10.01 5.87
CA PRO A 22 -0.96 -10.96 4.85
C PRO A 22 -2.27 -10.51 4.20
N VAL A 23 -2.60 -11.11 3.07
CA VAL A 23 -3.94 -10.98 2.47
C VAL A 23 -4.96 -11.57 3.45
N ASP A 24 -6.00 -10.81 3.77
CA ASP A 24 -7.04 -11.16 4.74
C ASP A 24 -8.42 -11.06 4.08
N ILE A 25 -8.72 -12.04 3.23
CA ILE A 25 -10.02 -12.14 2.55
C ILE A 25 -10.90 -13.11 3.34
N HIS A 26 -11.96 -12.58 3.93
CA HIS A 26 -13.02 -13.40 4.48
C HIS A 26 -13.98 -13.81 3.34
N SER A 27 -14.06 -15.11 3.08
CA SER A 27 -15.09 -15.65 2.20
C SER A 27 -16.38 -15.78 3.01
N GLY A 28 -17.39 -14.99 2.64
CA GLY A 28 -18.75 -15.18 3.14
C GLY A 28 -19.49 -16.33 2.44
N SER A 29 -18.82 -17.02 1.54
CA SER A 29 -19.39 -18.10 0.74
C SER A 29 -19.32 -19.42 1.47
N THR A 30 -20.39 -20.17 1.43
CA THR A 30 -20.46 -21.57 1.88
C THR A 30 -19.97 -22.56 0.80
N ASN A 31 -19.55 -22.04 -0.36
CA ASN A 31 -19.06 -22.87 -1.46
C ASN A 31 -17.63 -23.36 -1.18
N ALA A 32 -17.47 -24.69 -1.13
CA ALA A 32 -16.19 -25.35 -0.82
C ALA A 32 -15.08 -25.04 -1.84
N GLU A 33 -15.40 -24.80 -3.11
CA GLU A 33 -14.41 -24.45 -4.13
C GLU A 33 -13.88 -23.01 -3.92
N GLU A 34 -14.75 -22.10 -3.56
CA GLU A 34 -14.35 -20.72 -3.27
C GLU A 34 -13.53 -20.65 -1.98
N GLN A 35 -13.89 -21.41 -0.95
CA GLN A 35 -13.09 -21.55 0.27
C GLN A 35 -11.68 -22.07 -0.02
N LYS A 36 -11.53 -23.14 -0.80
CA LYS A 36 -10.23 -23.67 -1.22
C LYS A 36 -9.41 -22.67 -2.02
N ARG A 37 -10.07 -21.85 -2.86
CA ARG A 37 -9.40 -20.79 -3.62
C ARG A 37 -8.84 -19.71 -2.69
N VAL A 38 -9.62 -19.29 -1.70
CA VAL A 38 -9.17 -18.32 -0.70
C VAL A 38 -8.03 -18.89 0.13
N GLU A 39 -8.12 -20.12 0.60
CA GLU A 39 -7.04 -20.80 1.36
C GLU A 39 -5.73 -20.83 0.58
N ARG A 40 -5.76 -21.17 -0.72
CA ARG A 40 -4.56 -21.14 -1.58
C ARG A 40 -3.95 -19.75 -1.66
N VAL A 41 -4.78 -18.72 -1.85
CA VAL A 41 -4.30 -17.33 -1.88
C VAL A 41 -3.67 -16.95 -0.55
N LEU A 42 -4.27 -17.34 0.58
CA LEU A 42 -3.73 -17.09 1.91
C LEU A 42 -2.39 -17.80 2.15
N GLU A 43 -2.25 -19.04 1.69
CA GLU A 43 -0.98 -19.78 1.79
C GLU A 43 0.12 -19.17 0.91
N GLU A 44 -0.18 -18.85 -0.34
CA GLU A 44 0.75 -18.23 -1.29
C GLU A 44 1.19 -16.81 -0.85
N THR A 45 0.39 -16.15 -0.02
CA THR A 45 0.62 -14.77 0.42
C THR A 45 1.23 -14.67 1.80
N ARG A 46 1.58 -15.77 2.47
CA ARG A 46 2.30 -15.73 3.75
C ARG A 46 3.68 -15.11 3.61
N PHE A 47 3.99 -14.17 4.51
CA PHE A 47 5.32 -13.60 4.63
C PHE A 47 6.24 -14.49 5.46
N LYS A 48 7.48 -14.64 5.01
CA LYS A 48 8.57 -15.10 5.86
C LYS A 48 9.05 -13.95 6.74
N ARG A 49 9.80 -14.28 7.79
CA ARG A 49 10.37 -13.25 8.68
C ARG A 49 11.25 -12.27 7.88
N GLY A 50 10.95 -10.98 8.00
CA GLY A 50 11.65 -9.90 7.31
C GLY A 50 11.16 -9.61 5.88
N GLU A 51 10.20 -10.38 5.34
CA GLU A 51 9.59 -10.04 4.07
C GLU A 51 8.53 -8.95 4.22
N SER A 52 8.44 -8.11 3.21
CA SER A 52 7.45 -7.05 3.10
C SER A 52 7.32 -6.60 1.64
N TYR A 53 6.29 -5.86 1.31
CA TYR A 53 6.13 -5.21 0.01
C TYR A 53 6.01 -3.70 0.17
N GLY A 54 6.46 -2.96 -0.82
CA GLY A 54 6.41 -1.50 -0.85
C GLY A 54 5.01 -0.98 -1.18
N ILE A 55 4.70 0.19 -0.66
CA ILE A 55 3.49 0.95 -1.00
C ILE A 55 3.95 2.15 -1.84
N PRO A 56 3.59 2.24 -3.14
CA PRO A 56 4.01 3.35 -3.97
C PRO A 56 3.17 4.60 -3.73
N TYR A 57 3.80 5.78 -3.77
CA TYR A 57 3.14 7.07 -3.64
C TYR A 57 1.99 7.26 -4.63
N ARG A 58 2.22 6.89 -5.89
CA ARG A 58 1.22 7.02 -6.96
C ARG A 58 -0.09 6.27 -6.70
N ALA A 59 -0.10 5.29 -5.80
CA ALA A 59 -1.33 4.58 -5.44
C ALA A 59 -2.31 5.46 -4.64
N MET A 60 -1.85 6.60 -4.10
CA MET A 60 -2.69 7.59 -3.42
C MET A 60 -3.20 8.69 -4.36
N ILE A 61 -2.78 8.72 -5.62
CA ILE A 61 -3.11 9.79 -6.57
C ILE A 61 -4.29 9.35 -7.44
N PRO A 62 -5.47 9.98 -7.31
CA PRO A 62 -6.61 9.66 -8.16
C PRO A 62 -6.42 10.20 -9.58
N LEU A 63 -7.01 9.50 -10.55
CA LEU A 63 -6.99 9.96 -11.94
C LEU A 63 -7.82 11.24 -12.09
N GLY A 64 -7.30 12.17 -12.88
CA GLY A 64 -8.03 13.40 -13.26
C GLY A 64 -8.03 14.52 -12.21
N LEU A 65 -7.43 14.31 -11.02
CA LEU A 65 -7.32 15.33 -9.98
C LEU A 65 -5.85 15.62 -9.67
N ALA A 66 -5.51 16.91 -9.54
CA ALA A 66 -4.14 17.36 -9.32
C ALA A 66 -3.83 17.68 -7.85
N ASN A 67 -4.85 17.98 -7.07
CA ASN A 67 -4.74 18.51 -5.71
C ASN A 67 -5.36 17.62 -4.63
N LEU A 68 -5.47 16.32 -4.90
CA LEU A 68 -6.06 15.35 -3.98
C LEU A 68 -5.15 14.14 -3.80
N LEU A 69 -4.97 13.73 -2.55
CA LEU A 69 -4.39 12.45 -2.16
C LEU A 69 -5.45 11.60 -1.45
N VAL A 70 -5.45 10.30 -1.73
CA VAL A 70 -6.42 9.35 -1.19
C VAL A 70 -5.68 8.23 -0.44
N PRO A 71 -5.27 8.48 0.83
CA PRO A 71 -4.59 7.49 1.66
C PRO A 71 -5.56 6.51 2.32
N GLY A 72 -5.00 5.56 3.05
CA GLY A 72 -5.75 4.63 3.89
C GLY A 72 -6.55 3.61 3.08
N ARG A 73 -7.77 3.34 3.51
CA ARG A 73 -8.61 2.28 2.94
C ARG A 73 -9.12 2.56 1.53
N ALA A 74 -9.04 3.79 1.05
CA ALA A 74 -9.46 4.19 -0.28
C ALA A 74 -8.31 4.22 -1.30
N LEU A 75 -7.11 3.81 -0.91
CA LEU A 75 -5.94 3.66 -1.75
C LEU A 75 -6.25 2.78 -2.98
N SER A 76 -5.65 3.12 -4.13
CA SER A 76 -5.84 2.36 -5.38
C SER A 76 -5.15 0.99 -5.32
N ALA A 77 -5.93 -0.05 -5.10
CA ALA A 77 -5.48 -1.43 -5.03
C ALA A 77 -6.57 -2.41 -5.48
N ASP A 78 -6.17 -3.58 -5.96
CA ASP A 78 -7.12 -4.67 -6.18
C ASP A 78 -7.68 -5.20 -4.86
N ARG A 79 -8.74 -6.02 -4.95
CA ARG A 79 -9.43 -6.56 -3.77
C ARG A 79 -8.51 -7.33 -2.81
N ALA A 80 -7.55 -8.08 -3.35
CA ALA A 80 -6.65 -8.90 -2.55
C ALA A 80 -5.68 -8.00 -1.75
N ILE A 81 -5.03 -7.06 -2.42
CA ILE A 81 -4.12 -6.11 -1.78
C ILE A 81 -4.85 -5.17 -0.84
N GLN A 82 -6.03 -4.70 -1.22
CA GLN A 82 -6.84 -3.86 -0.36
C GLN A 82 -7.15 -4.53 0.98
N SER A 83 -7.33 -5.87 1.01
CA SER A 83 -7.54 -6.60 2.25
C SER A 83 -6.32 -6.58 3.18
N SER A 84 -5.10 -6.52 2.63
CA SER A 84 -3.84 -6.35 3.37
C SER A 84 -3.61 -4.89 3.81
N LEU A 85 -3.97 -3.92 2.98
CA LEU A 85 -3.70 -2.50 3.23
C LEU A 85 -4.74 -1.79 4.10
N ARG A 86 -5.92 -2.37 4.30
CA ARG A 86 -7.02 -1.75 5.07
C ARG A 86 -6.83 -1.76 6.58
N VAL A 87 -5.84 -2.48 7.10
CA VAL A 87 -5.54 -2.55 8.53
C VAL A 87 -4.86 -1.26 9.02
N MET A 88 -4.85 -1.04 10.33
CA MET A 88 -4.36 0.22 10.90
C MET A 88 -2.93 0.59 10.50
N PRO A 89 -1.92 -0.30 10.56
CA PRO A 89 -0.55 0.12 10.27
C PRO A 89 -0.34 0.71 8.86
N PRO A 90 -0.79 0.07 7.75
CA PRO A 90 -0.70 0.69 6.43
C PRO A 90 -1.50 1.99 6.30
N CYS A 91 -2.64 2.11 7.02
CA CYS A 91 -3.40 3.36 7.03
C CYS A 91 -2.60 4.50 7.68
N PHE A 92 -1.84 4.23 8.75
CA PHE A 92 -0.96 5.22 9.36
C PHE A 92 0.19 5.60 8.44
N VAL A 93 0.85 4.62 7.81
CA VAL A 93 1.93 4.85 6.84
C VAL A 93 1.46 5.75 5.70
N THR A 94 0.34 5.41 5.07
CA THR A 94 -0.19 6.18 3.93
C THR A 94 -0.73 7.53 4.36
N GLY A 95 -1.33 7.66 5.55
CA GLY A 95 -1.80 8.92 6.11
C GLY A 95 -0.66 9.89 6.41
N GLN A 96 0.42 9.40 7.04
CA GLN A 96 1.63 10.17 7.28
C GLN A 96 2.25 10.65 5.96
N ALA A 97 2.40 9.75 4.99
CA ALA A 97 2.96 10.08 3.69
C ALA A 97 2.11 11.11 2.94
N ALA A 98 0.78 11.01 2.99
CA ALA A 98 -0.12 11.99 2.39
C ALA A 98 0.02 13.37 3.04
N GLY A 99 0.12 13.44 4.37
CA GLY A 99 0.32 14.71 5.10
C GLY A 99 1.64 15.38 4.73
N VAL A 100 2.75 14.62 4.69
CA VAL A 100 4.07 15.16 4.30
C VAL A 100 4.05 15.59 2.83
N ALA A 101 3.49 14.77 1.93
CA ALA A 101 3.41 15.09 0.52
C ALA A 101 2.56 16.35 0.25
N ALA A 102 1.44 16.51 0.96
CA ALA A 102 0.63 17.71 0.86
C ALA A 102 1.39 18.99 1.28
N GLY A 103 2.28 18.88 2.27
CA GLY A 103 3.15 19.98 2.67
C GLY A 103 4.29 20.29 1.69
N LEU A 104 4.65 19.33 0.84
CA LEU A 104 5.67 19.49 -0.20
C LEU A 104 5.09 19.90 -1.56
N ALA A 105 3.79 19.67 -1.77
CA ALA A 105 3.13 19.96 -3.03
C ALA A 105 2.94 21.46 -3.25
N ASP A 106 3.25 21.93 -4.46
CA ASP A 106 2.91 23.26 -4.93
C ASP A 106 1.72 23.17 -5.90
N GLY A 107 0.53 22.89 -5.34
CA GLY A 107 -0.74 22.82 -6.06
C GLY A 107 -1.00 21.51 -6.84
N ASP A 108 0.04 20.78 -7.25
CA ASP A 108 -0.11 19.49 -7.94
C ASP A 108 0.63 18.37 -7.19
N VAL A 109 -0.13 17.48 -6.56
CA VAL A 109 0.44 16.35 -5.81
C VAL A 109 1.19 15.34 -6.69
N ARG A 110 0.98 15.37 -8.01
CA ARG A 110 1.69 14.49 -8.97
C ARG A 110 3.11 14.94 -9.22
N SER A 111 3.42 16.21 -8.94
CA SER A 111 4.76 16.81 -9.12
C SER A 111 5.63 16.73 -7.86
N VAL A 112 5.15 16.13 -6.79
CA VAL A 112 5.92 15.94 -5.56
C VAL A 112 7.17 15.13 -5.84
N ASP A 113 8.32 15.65 -5.46
CA ASP A 113 9.58 14.91 -5.50
C ASP A 113 9.55 13.77 -4.48
N THR A 114 9.45 12.54 -4.99
CA THR A 114 9.36 11.35 -4.16
C THR A 114 10.66 11.02 -3.43
N VAL A 115 11.81 11.49 -3.90
CA VAL A 115 13.10 11.36 -3.18
C VAL A 115 13.09 12.24 -1.95
N GLN A 116 12.65 13.50 -2.10
CA GLN A 116 12.50 14.41 -0.97
C GLN A 116 11.45 13.91 0.02
N LEU A 117 10.30 13.42 -0.48
CA LEU A 117 9.25 12.84 0.35
C LEU A 117 9.79 11.68 1.19
N ARG A 118 10.51 10.75 0.59
CA ARG A 118 11.10 9.60 1.29
C ARG A 118 12.13 10.03 2.34
N SER A 119 12.97 11.02 2.03
CA SER A 119 13.92 11.58 3.00
C SER A 119 13.19 12.13 4.24
N ARG A 120 12.14 12.91 4.04
CA ARG A 120 11.34 13.45 5.14
C ARG A 120 10.65 12.37 5.96
N LEU A 121 10.10 11.37 5.29
CA LEU A 121 9.48 10.23 5.97
C LEU A 121 10.50 9.43 6.79
N ALA A 122 11.71 9.22 6.26
CA ALA A 122 12.78 8.54 6.98
C ALA A 122 13.23 9.31 8.25
N GLU A 123 13.36 10.64 8.16
CA GLU A 123 13.64 11.52 9.30
C GLU A 123 12.55 11.40 10.40
N MET A 124 11.31 11.10 10.02
CA MET A 124 10.17 10.88 10.91
C MET A 124 10.03 9.44 11.39
N GLY A 125 10.99 8.56 11.07
CA GLY A 125 11.04 7.17 11.51
C GLY A 125 10.33 6.17 10.60
N ALA A 126 9.97 6.54 9.37
CA ALA A 126 9.41 5.58 8.40
C ALA A 126 10.45 4.51 8.04
N TYR A 127 10.00 3.27 7.96
CA TYR A 127 10.83 2.14 7.59
C TYR A 127 10.84 1.94 6.07
N PHE A 128 12.01 1.94 5.49
CA PHE A 128 12.32 1.56 4.12
C PHE A 128 13.37 0.45 4.11
N LYS A 129 13.24 -0.47 3.19
CA LYS A 129 14.20 -1.56 3.03
C LYS A 129 15.28 -1.19 2.02
#